data_b2c4c57e984ed284c738ef2ae243c055
#
_entry.id   b2c4c57e984ed284c738ef2ae243c055
#
_cell.length_a   1.000
_cell.length_b   1.000
_cell.length_c   1.000
_cell.angle_alpha   90.00
_cell.angle_beta   90.00
_cell.angle_gamma   90.00
#
_symmetry.space_group_name_H-M   'P 1'
#
loop_
_entity.id
_entity.type
_entity.pdbx_description
1 polymer ?
#
loop_
_entity_poly.entity_id
_entity_poly.type
_entity_poly.pdbx_seq_one_letter_code
_entity_poly.pdbx_strand_id
1 'polypeptide(L)'
;MGNQEERDKRHKKAMKRKKAHVDKRIAEATTEKNLLVVLTGNGKGKSSSAFGMLARSVGHGMRCAVVQFIKGQWKCGEQENFADHPLVDFYVMNTGFTWETQDRDKDITAAKKTWDQAEKFLSDSRYELVILDELTSVSYTHLTLPTKA
;
A
#
# COMPACT_ATOMS: atom_id res chain seq x y z
N MET A 1 11.52 -21.68 45.71
CA MET A 1 12.56 -20.89 44.98
C MET A 1 13.14 -21.62 43.75
N GLY A 2 13.37 -22.94 43.76
CA GLY A 2 13.96 -23.67 42.63
C GLY A 2 13.17 -23.65 41.29
N ASN A 3 11.86 -23.46 41.33
CA ASN A 3 10.97 -23.54 40.15
C ASN A 3 11.08 -22.27 39.23
N GLN A 4 11.37 -21.10 39.80
CA GLN A 4 11.47 -19.85 39.04
C GLN A 4 12.81 -19.78 38.26
N GLU A 5 13.92 -20.09 38.91
CA GLU A 5 15.24 -20.12 38.24
C GLU A 5 15.30 -21.12 37.08
N GLU A 6 14.63 -22.27 37.25
CA GLU A 6 14.60 -23.28 36.18
C GLU A 6 13.74 -22.82 34.99
N ARG A 7 12.62 -22.13 35.25
CA ARG A 7 11.78 -21.52 34.24
C ARG A 7 12.57 -20.44 33.47
N ASP A 8 13.31 -19.59 34.17
CA ASP A 8 14.11 -18.52 33.57
C ASP A 8 15.25 -19.08 32.71
N LYS A 9 15.91 -20.14 33.16
CA LYS A 9 16.92 -20.85 32.38
C LYS A 9 16.34 -21.46 31.09
N ARG A 10 15.17 -22.11 31.18
CA ARG A 10 14.46 -22.68 30.03
C ARG A 10 14.04 -21.58 29.04
N HIS A 11 13.45 -20.48 29.55
CA HIS A 11 13.07 -19.33 28.75
C HIS A 11 14.28 -18.73 28.02
N LYS A 12 15.38 -18.46 28.72
CA LYS A 12 16.63 -17.93 28.14
C LYS A 12 17.19 -18.83 27.04
N LYS A 13 17.17 -20.17 27.26
CA LYS A 13 17.60 -21.15 26.26
C LYS A 13 16.69 -21.15 25.02
N ALA A 14 15.38 -21.05 25.21
CA ALA A 14 14.40 -20.99 24.12
C ALA A 14 14.58 -19.70 23.30
N MET A 15 14.74 -18.54 23.94
CA MET A 15 14.97 -17.27 23.27
C MET A 15 16.29 -17.27 22.49
N LYS A 16 17.36 -17.84 23.02
CA LYS A 16 18.65 -17.98 22.32
C LYS A 16 18.50 -18.84 21.05
N ARG A 17 17.76 -19.95 21.12
CA ARG A 17 17.47 -20.79 19.94
C ARG A 17 16.63 -20.05 18.91
N LYS A 18 15.59 -19.34 19.34
CA LYS A 18 14.72 -18.54 18.46
C LYS A 18 15.52 -17.45 17.76
N LYS A 19 16.37 -16.74 18.50
CA LYS A 19 17.26 -15.71 17.93
C LYS A 19 18.18 -16.31 16.87
N ALA A 20 18.90 -17.38 17.17
CA ALA A 20 19.79 -18.02 16.22
C ALA A 20 19.07 -18.50 14.94
N HIS A 21 17.84 -19.00 15.07
CA HIS A 21 17.02 -19.37 13.91
C HIS A 21 16.62 -18.16 13.06
N VAL A 22 16.21 -17.05 13.69
CA VAL A 22 15.87 -15.80 12.98
C VAL A 22 17.10 -15.21 12.31
N ASP A 23 18.21 -15.11 13.02
CA ASP A 23 19.48 -14.57 12.49
C ASP A 23 19.96 -15.38 11.26
N LYS A 24 19.82 -16.73 11.32
CA LYS A 24 20.12 -17.61 10.18
C LYS A 24 19.20 -17.30 8.98
N ARG A 25 17.89 -17.18 9.18
CA ARG A 25 16.95 -16.86 8.11
C ARG A 25 17.21 -15.49 7.47
N ILE A 26 17.60 -14.50 8.28
CA ILE A 26 17.98 -13.17 7.79
C ILE A 26 19.24 -13.28 6.92
N ALA A 27 20.25 -14.01 7.38
CA ALA A 27 21.50 -14.21 6.63
C ALA A 27 21.29 -14.97 5.30
N GLU A 28 20.32 -15.89 5.26
CA GLU A 28 19.96 -16.65 4.06
C GLU A 28 19.04 -15.87 3.09
N ALA A 29 18.45 -14.78 3.54
CA ALA A 29 17.55 -13.94 2.75
C ALA A 29 18.34 -12.97 1.86
N THR A 30 18.94 -13.48 0.79
CA THR A 30 19.82 -12.72 -0.13
C THR A 30 19.12 -12.31 -1.43
N THR A 31 17.88 -12.75 -1.65
CA THR A 31 17.13 -12.49 -2.88
C THR A 31 16.29 -11.22 -2.73
N GLU A 32 16.63 -10.20 -3.50
CA GLU A 32 15.76 -9.02 -3.66
C GLU A 32 14.63 -9.33 -4.65
N LYS A 33 13.41 -8.99 -4.28
CA LYS A 33 12.20 -9.16 -5.13
C LYS A 33 11.27 -7.98 -4.96
N ASN A 34 10.64 -7.60 -6.07
CA ASN A 34 9.47 -6.74 -6.01
C ASN A 34 8.28 -7.50 -5.41
N LEU A 35 7.47 -6.81 -4.65
CA LEU A 35 6.31 -7.40 -3.97
C LEU A 35 5.03 -6.71 -4.43
N LEU A 36 4.07 -7.49 -4.92
CA LEU A 36 2.69 -7.05 -5.11
C LEU A 36 1.85 -7.48 -3.91
N VAL A 37 1.24 -6.50 -3.23
CA VAL A 37 0.32 -6.75 -2.12
C VAL A 37 -1.09 -6.35 -2.52
N VAL A 38 -2.05 -7.26 -2.43
CA VAL A 38 -3.46 -7.01 -2.72
C VAL A 38 -4.25 -7.05 -1.41
N LEU A 39 -4.84 -5.90 -1.04
CA LEU A 39 -5.69 -5.76 0.14
C LEU A 39 -7.16 -5.78 -0.31
N THR A 40 -7.84 -6.89 -0.07
CA THR A 40 -9.23 -7.10 -0.50
C THR A 40 -10.10 -7.65 0.63
N GLY A 41 -11.42 -7.61 0.46
CA GLY A 41 -12.41 -8.14 1.40
C GLY A 41 -13.47 -7.13 1.80
N ASN A 42 -14.55 -7.62 2.42
CA ASN A 42 -15.72 -6.81 2.79
C ASN A 42 -15.52 -5.96 4.07
N GLY A 43 -14.47 -6.22 4.83
CA GLY A 43 -14.18 -5.52 6.09
C GLY A 43 -13.59 -4.13 5.91
N LYS A 44 -13.53 -3.38 7.02
CA LYS A 44 -12.82 -2.11 7.12
C LYS A 44 -11.31 -2.34 7.26
N GLY A 45 -10.50 -1.31 6.96
CA GLY A 45 -9.06 -1.31 7.24
C GLY A 45 -8.16 -1.52 6.02
N LYS A 46 -8.69 -1.72 4.81
CA LYS A 46 -7.88 -1.89 3.59
C LYS A 46 -7.00 -0.66 3.32
N SER A 47 -7.61 0.49 3.15
CA SER A 47 -6.89 1.76 2.95
C SER A 47 -6.02 2.10 4.15
N SER A 48 -6.53 1.94 5.39
CA SER A 48 -5.74 2.18 6.61
C SER A 48 -4.49 1.30 6.69
N SER A 49 -4.55 0.05 6.21
CA SER A 49 -3.38 -0.84 6.13
C SER A 49 -2.38 -0.35 5.08
N ALA A 50 -2.85 0.07 3.90
CA ALA A 50 -2.00 0.62 2.84
C ALA A 50 -1.31 1.91 3.30
N PHE A 51 -2.06 2.83 3.92
CA PHE A 51 -1.49 4.08 4.46
C PHE A 51 -0.60 3.85 5.70
N GLY A 52 -0.82 2.80 6.46
CA GLY A 52 0.11 2.34 7.49
C GLY A 52 1.46 1.90 6.90
N MET A 53 1.44 1.21 5.75
CA MET A 53 2.67 0.90 5.01
C MET A 53 3.33 2.17 4.47
N LEU A 54 2.56 3.13 3.93
CA LEU A 54 3.07 4.44 3.50
C LEU A 54 3.80 5.16 4.63
N ALA A 55 3.15 5.33 5.78
CA ALA A 55 3.73 5.99 6.95
C ALA A 55 5.06 5.34 7.37
N ARG A 56 5.10 4.01 7.37
CA ARG A 56 6.30 3.25 7.69
C ARG A 56 7.42 3.46 6.65
N SER A 57 7.09 3.41 5.36
CA SER A 57 8.05 3.59 4.26
C SER A 57 8.64 5.00 4.28
N VAL A 58 7.81 6.01 4.45
CA VAL A 58 8.25 7.41 4.61
C VAL A 58 9.15 7.57 5.83
N GLY A 59 8.83 6.92 6.96
CA GLY A 59 9.67 6.91 8.15
C GLY A 59 11.05 6.25 7.94
N HIS A 60 11.19 5.42 6.91
CA HIS A 60 12.47 4.85 6.45
C HIS A 60 13.15 5.68 5.34
N GLY A 61 12.60 6.83 4.98
CA GLY A 61 13.17 7.70 3.95
C GLY A 61 12.84 7.27 2.51
N MET A 62 11.94 6.32 2.33
CA MET A 62 11.54 5.78 1.02
C MET A 62 10.68 6.78 0.27
N ARG A 63 10.92 6.96 -1.04
CA ARG A 63 10.04 7.75 -1.90
C ARG A 63 8.83 6.92 -2.30
N CYS A 64 7.64 7.48 -2.12
CA CYS A 64 6.38 6.79 -2.31
C CYS A 64 5.46 7.54 -3.26
N ALA A 65 4.57 6.83 -3.96
CA ALA A 65 3.49 7.41 -4.71
C ALA A 65 2.14 6.82 -4.27
N VAL A 66 1.11 7.66 -4.29
CA VAL A 66 -0.27 7.26 -3.99
C VAL A 66 -1.18 7.71 -5.12
N VAL A 67 -1.99 6.81 -5.63
CA VAL A 67 -3.05 7.09 -6.61
C VAL A 67 -4.38 6.65 -6.02
N GLN A 68 -5.30 7.58 -5.83
CA GLN A 68 -6.66 7.31 -5.37
C GLN A 68 -7.64 7.42 -6.54
N PHE A 69 -8.27 6.29 -6.92
CA PHE A 69 -9.16 6.21 -8.08
C PHE A 69 -10.59 6.69 -7.81
N ILE A 70 -11.07 6.55 -6.58
CA ILE A 70 -12.35 7.13 -6.17
C ILE A 70 -12.16 7.83 -4.84
N LYS A 71 -12.42 9.12 -4.84
CA LYS A 71 -12.56 9.90 -3.60
C LYS A 71 -13.68 10.88 -3.84
N GLY A 72 -14.63 10.95 -2.90
CA GLY A 72 -15.63 12.01 -2.90
C GLY A 72 -15.00 13.39 -2.78
N GLN A 73 -15.82 14.44 -2.83
CA GLN A 73 -15.38 15.83 -2.70
C GLN A 73 -14.69 16.14 -1.35
N TRP A 74 -14.69 15.19 -0.44
CA TRP A 74 -14.17 15.34 0.92
C TRP A 74 -12.71 14.88 0.97
N LYS A 75 -11.84 15.76 1.41
CA LYS A 75 -10.47 15.38 1.74
C LYS A 75 -10.48 14.35 2.88
N CYS A 76 -9.67 13.31 2.74
CA CYS A 76 -9.50 12.34 3.81
C CYS A 76 -8.29 12.70 4.68
N GLY A 77 -8.28 12.21 5.92
CA GLY A 77 -7.18 12.45 6.83
C GLY A 77 -5.82 11.98 6.30
N GLU A 78 -5.81 10.92 5.53
CA GLU A 78 -4.59 10.41 4.90
C GLU A 78 -4.04 11.38 3.86
N GLN A 79 -4.92 12.00 3.05
CA GLN A 79 -4.51 13.01 2.09
C GLN A 79 -3.96 14.26 2.80
N GLU A 80 -4.63 14.74 3.85
CA GLU A 80 -4.15 15.89 4.63
C GLU A 80 -2.77 15.64 5.26
N ASN A 81 -2.49 14.39 5.66
CA ASN A 81 -1.23 14.03 6.29
C ASN A 81 -0.07 13.85 5.29
N PHE A 82 -0.35 13.41 4.06
CA PHE A 82 0.70 12.95 3.15
C PHE A 82 0.80 13.73 1.85
N ALA A 83 -0.20 14.52 1.43
CA ALA A 83 -0.19 15.18 0.12
C ALA A 83 0.96 16.19 -0.04
N ASP A 84 1.35 16.85 1.04
CA ASP A 84 2.45 17.84 1.05
C ASP A 84 3.78 17.25 1.58
N HIS A 85 3.84 15.93 1.78
CA HIS A 85 5.05 15.31 2.31
C HIS A 85 6.14 15.20 1.23
N PRO A 86 7.39 15.63 1.46
CA PRO A 86 8.44 15.73 0.44
C PRO A 86 8.84 14.40 -0.21
N LEU A 87 8.54 13.27 0.43
CA LEU A 87 8.79 11.92 -0.09
C LEU A 87 7.55 11.27 -0.72
N VAL A 88 6.40 11.97 -0.80
CA VAL A 88 5.16 11.38 -1.30
C VAL A 88 4.61 12.19 -2.46
N ASP A 89 4.45 11.56 -3.61
CA ASP A 89 3.70 12.09 -4.73
C ASP A 89 2.26 11.56 -4.65
N PHE A 90 1.29 12.45 -4.42
CA PHE A 90 -0.10 12.09 -4.18
C PHE A 90 -0.99 12.55 -5.34
N TYR A 91 -1.68 11.61 -5.98
CA TYR A 91 -2.60 11.87 -7.09
C TYR A 91 -4.00 11.35 -6.77
N VAL A 92 -5.00 12.20 -6.95
CA VAL A 92 -6.42 11.89 -6.71
C VAL A 92 -7.21 12.07 -7.99
N MET A 93 -8.07 11.12 -8.34
CA MET A 93 -9.03 11.28 -9.42
C MET A 93 -10.12 12.28 -9.02
N ASN A 94 -10.12 13.46 -9.64
CA ASN A 94 -10.97 14.60 -9.26
C ASN A 94 -12.33 14.62 -9.98
N THR A 95 -13.04 13.51 -10.05
CA THR A 95 -14.38 13.46 -10.69
C THR A 95 -15.56 13.47 -9.71
N GLY A 96 -15.30 13.52 -8.41
CA GLY A 96 -16.34 13.28 -7.42
C GLY A 96 -16.74 11.79 -7.35
N PHE A 97 -17.91 11.52 -6.76
CA PHE A 97 -18.45 10.16 -6.77
C PHE A 97 -19.08 9.83 -8.13
N THR A 98 -18.77 8.68 -8.71
CA THR A 98 -19.29 8.23 -10.01
C THR A 98 -20.81 8.13 -10.06
N TRP A 99 -21.47 7.97 -8.91
CA TRP A 99 -22.94 8.00 -8.80
C TRP A 99 -23.54 9.42 -8.78
N GLU A 100 -22.73 10.47 -8.64
CA GLU A 100 -23.18 11.88 -8.69
C GLU A 100 -23.04 12.46 -10.11
N THR A 101 -22.02 12.05 -10.86
CA THR A 101 -21.70 12.62 -12.19
C THR A 101 -22.70 12.23 -13.26
N GLN A 102 -23.34 11.05 -13.16
CA GLN A 102 -24.28 10.48 -14.15
C GLN A 102 -23.78 10.55 -15.62
N ASP A 103 -22.49 10.81 -15.83
CA ASP A 103 -21.81 10.94 -17.11
C ASP A 103 -20.69 9.91 -17.21
N ARG A 104 -21.06 8.75 -17.74
CA ARG A 104 -20.16 7.60 -17.86
C ARG A 104 -18.89 7.90 -18.67
N ASP A 105 -19.00 8.72 -19.71
CA ASP A 105 -17.86 8.99 -20.60
C ASP A 105 -16.80 9.87 -19.90
N LYS A 106 -17.24 10.80 -19.07
CA LYS A 106 -16.35 11.59 -18.21
C LYS A 106 -15.66 10.73 -17.18
N ASP A 107 -16.40 9.82 -16.56
CA ASP A 107 -15.83 8.90 -15.56
C ASP A 107 -14.78 7.97 -16.19
N ILE A 108 -15.06 7.41 -17.36
CA ILE A 108 -14.11 6.59 -18.12
C ILE A 108 -12.84 7.38 -18.47
N THR A 109 -13.02 8.60 -18.95
CA THR A 109 -11.88 9.47 -19.34
C THR A 109 -11.00 9.80 -18.13
N ALA A 110 -11.62 10.13 -17.00
CA ALA A 110 -10.90 10.40 -15.76
C ALA A 110 -10.19 9.17 -15.21
N ALA A 111 -10.85 8.01 -15.23
CA ALA A 111 -10.25 6.75 -14.81
C ALA A 111 -9.02 6.39 -15.67
N LYS A 112 -9.10 6.56 -16.99
CA LYS A 112 -7.96 6.36 -17.92
C LYS A 112 -6.82 7.29 -17.60
N LYS A 113 -7.08 8.59 -17.45
CA LYS A 113 -6.06 9.58 -17.10
C LYS A 113 -5.39 9.25 -15.76
N THR A 114 -6.17 8.77 -14.79
CA THR A 114 -5.66 8.37 -13.48
C THR A 114 -4.80 7.11 -13.60
N TRP A 115 -5.19 6.16 -14.46
CA TRP A 115 -4.38 4.99 -14.76
C TRP A 115 -3.06 5.35 -15.45
N ASP A 116 -3.07 6.25 -16.43
CA ASP A 116 -1.86 6.74 -17.09
C ASP A 116 -0.87 7.35 -16.07
N GLN A 117 -1.39 8.01 -15.05
CA GLN A 117 -0.55 8.52 -13.96
C GLN A 117 -0.01 7.41 -13.06
N ALA A 118 -0.83 6.38 -12.77
CA ALA A 118 -0.40 5.21 -12.02
C ALA A 118 0.72 4.46 -12.76
N GLU A 119 0.60 4.28 -14.08
CA GLU A 119 1.64 3.64 -14.91
C GLU A 119 2.97 4.42 -14.88
N LYS A 120 2.92 5.75 -14.89
CA LYS A 120 4.13 6.57 -14.73
C LYS A 120 4.82 6.32 -13.41
N PHE A 121 4.08 6.28 -12.30
CA PHE A 121 4.65 5.99 -11.00
C PHE A 121 5.20 4.56 -10.90
N LEU A 122 4.47 3.57 -11.44
CA LEU A 122 4.91 2.18 -11.46
C LEU A 122 6.15 1.93 -12.32
N SER A 123 6.35 2.75 -13.36
CA SER A 123 7.49 2.64 -14.28
C SER A 123 8.71 3.43 -13.82
N ASP A 124 8.57 4.29 -12.83
CA ASP A 124 9.64 5.14 -12.32
C ASP A 124 10.35 4.47 -11.13
N SER A 125 11.58 4.04 -11.34
CA SER A 125 12.39 3.35 -10.35
C SER A 125 12.74 4.18 -9.09
N ARG A 126 12.40 5.47 -9.07
CA ARG A 126 12.56 6.30 -7.87
C ARG A 126 11.56 5.97 -6.78
N TYR A 127 10.43 5.35 -7.11
CA TYR A 127 9.41 4.97 -6.12
C TYR A 127 9.65 3.56 -5.60
N GLU A 128 9.80 3.44 -4.29
CA GLU A 128 9.99 2.17 -3.59
C GLU A 128 8.64 1.59 -3.13
N LEU A 129 7.59 2.44 -3.04
CA LEU A 129 6.22 2.03 -2.76
C LEU A 129 5.26 2.82 -3.65
N VAL A 130 4.39 2.12 -4.36
CA VAL A 130 3.25 2.71 -5.09
C VAL A 130 1.95 2.10 -4.55
N ILE A 131 1.03 2.95 -4.12
CA ILE A 131 -0.28 2.56 -3.61
C ILE A 131 -1.35 2.95 -4.63
N LEU A 132 -2.18 1.96 -5.02
CA LEU A 132 -3.36 2.16 -5.86
C LEU A 132 -4.59 1.91 -4.99
N ASP A 133 -5.16 3.01 -4.45
CA ASP A 133 -6.32 2.93 -3.55
C ASP A 133 -7.62 2.99 -4.36
N GLU A 134 -8.57 2.10 -4.04
CA GLU A 134 -9.88 1.96 -4.69
C GLU A 134 -9.82 1.62 -6.21
N LEU A 135 -8.73 1.01 -6.68
CA LEU A 135 -8.58 0.62 -8.09
C LEU A 135 -9.71 -0.27 -8.59
N THR A 136 -10.17 -1.22 -7.76
CA THR A 136 -11.23 -2.16 -8.15
C THR A 136 -12.57 -1.48 -8.39
N SER A 137 -12.84 -0.36 -7.76
CA SER A 137 -14.08 0.39 -7.92
C SER A 137 -14.24 0.99 -9.32
N VAL A 138 -13.13 1.23 -10.05
CA VAL A 138 -13.14 1.73 -11.43
C VAL A 138 -12.81 0.65 -12.46
N SER A 139 -12.09 -0.41 -12.08
CA SER A 139 -11.65 -1.46 -13.02
C SER A 139 -12.82 -2.26 -13.60
N TYR A 140 -13.88 -2.50 -12.83
CA TYR A 140 -15.08 -3.21 -13.29
C TYR A 140 -15.98 -2.36 -14.19
N THR A 141 -15.92 -1.05 -14.09
CA THR A 141 -16.87 -0.16 -14.73
C THR A 141 -16.24 0.70 -15.83
N HIS A 142 -14.95 0.99 -15.75
CA HIS A 142 -14.30 2.02 -16.57
C HIS A 142 -12.97 1.60 -17.20
N LEU A 143 -12.29 0.60 -16.67
CA LEU A 143 -11.00 0.12 -17.19
C LEU A 143 -11.11 -1.34 -17.61
N THR A 144 -10.89 -1.64 -18.86
CA THR A 144 -10.56 -2.99 -19.30
C THR A 144 -9.07 -3.19 -19.16
N LEU A 145 -8.64 -3.71 -18.02
CA LEU A 145 -7.25 -4.14 -17.85
C LEU A 145 -7.01 -5.35 -18.75
N PRO A 146 -5.88 -5.41 -19.49
CA PRO A 146 -5.56 -6.58 -20.28
C PRO A 146 -5.41 -7.78 -19.35
N THR A 147 -6.41 -8.65 -19.33
CA THR A 147 -6.28 -9.97 -18.71
C THR A 147 -5.38 -10.79 -19.63
N LYS A 148 -4.12 -10.94 -19.27
CA LYS A 148 -3.33 -12.02 -19.85
C LYS A 148 -3.93 -13.34 -19.36
N ALA A 149 -4.55 -14.06 -20.28
CA ALA A 149 -4.85 -15.47 -20.11
C ALA A 149 -3.56 -16.26 -19.89
#